data_c985255fde9b2490c9ac880ea51bfeff
#
_entry.id   c985255fde9b2490c9ac880ea51bfeff
#
_cell.length_a   1.000
_cell.length_b   1.000
_cell.length_c   1.000
_cell.angle_alpha   90.00
_cell.angle_beta   90.00
_cell.angle_gamma   90.00
#
_symmetry.space_group_name_H-M   'P 1'
#
loop_
_entity.id
_entity.type
_entity.pdbx_description
1 polymer ?
#
loop_
_entity_poly.entity_id
_entity_poly.type
_entity_poly.pdbx_seq_one_letter_code
_entity_poly.pdbx_strand_id
1 'polypeptide(L)'
;SIGEELLDDWINEQRKDGFTINHSSIETTGFPFLVRIEILAPNALNSATGLSWWSEKLHLDLQPWDLKRYRLEALGAQQMRYRSPAEKGDFTANTTGIEGVAVISDSGTLTALSLVLKNVRITEADHGSLLKTNRIFADIVRPDYPPIAHTESALEISVAAEQTEVAALHAPILGDTITSIKAKVEFLGPFDGDTIF
;
A
#
# COMPACT_ATOMS: atom_id res chain seq x y z
N SER A 1 21.61 -13.50 -5.36
CA SER A 1 20.69 -14.19 -6.32
C SER A 1 20.04 -13.17 -7.24
N ILE A 2 19.45 -13.61 -8.37
CA ILE A 2 18.74 -12.69 -9.30
C ILE A 2 17.65 -11.90 -8.57
N GLY A 3 16.96 -12.51 -7.61
CA GLY A 3 15.94 -11.83 -6.80
C GLY A 3 16.49 -10.76 -5.88
N GLU A 4 17.66 -10.95 -5.32
CA GLU A 4 18.35 -9.95 -4.48
C GLU A 4 18.80 -8.74 -5.32
N GLU A 5 19.37 -8.98 -6.51
CA GLU A 5 19.81 -7.89 -7.41
C GLU A 5 18.63 -7.03 -7.88
N LEU A 6 17.51 -7.65 -8.28
CA LEU A 6 16.30 -6.93 -8.69
C LEU A 6 15.69 -6.10 -7.54
N LEU A 7 15.73 -6.63 -6.32
CA LEU A 7 15.22 -5.92 -5.16
C LEU A 7 16.15 -4.78 -4.74
N ASP A 8 17.46 -4.98 -4.81
CA ASP A 8 18.45 -3.94 -4.52
C ASP A 8 18.35 -2.77 -5.51
N ASP A 9 18.15 -3.06 -6.79
CA ASP A 9 17.91 -2.04 -7.82
C ASP A 9 16.62 -1.25 -7.54
N TRP A 10 15.53 -1.95 -7.20
CA TRP A 10 14.27 -1.29 -6.83
C TRP A 10 14.42 -0.45 -5.55
N ILE A 11 15.08 -0.95 -4.50
CA ILE A 11 15.37 -0.21 -3.27
C ILE A 11 16.17 1.07 -3.58
N ASN A 12 17.16 0.96 -4.47
CA ASN A 12 17.97 2.11 -4.85
C ASN A 12 17.17 3.17 -5.62
N GLU A 13 16.17 2.75 -6.39
CA GLU A 13 15.25 3.66 -7.07
C GLU A 13 14.34 4.37 -6.06
N GLN A 14 13.75 3.64 -5.11
CA GLN A 14 12.92 4.22 -4.05
C GLN A 14 13.69 5.18 -3.12
N ARG A 15 14.99 5.00 -2.97
CA ARG A 15 15.84 5.95 -2.24
C ARG A 15 15.91 7.32 -2.91
N LYS A 16 15.81 7.40 -4.24
CA LYS A 16 15.76 8.67 -4.97
C LYS A 16 14.49 9.45 -4.65
N ASP A 17 13.40 8.73 -4.35
CA ASP A 17 12.10 9.28 -3.96
C ASP A 17 12.01 9.58 -2.44
N GLY A 18 13.14 9.52 -1.74
CA GLY A 18 13.24 9.87 -0.31
C GLY A 18 12.87 8.75 0.65
N PHE A 19 12.66 7.52 0.16
CA PHE A 19 12.43 6.37 1.03
C PHE A 19 13.74 5.74 1.52
N THR A 20 13.79 5.44 2.80
CA THR A 20 14.79 4.56 3.40
C THR A 20 14.14 3.21 3.63
N ILE A 21 14.59 2.16 2.92
CA ILE A 21 14.06 0.81 3.01
C ILE A 21 15.13 -0.11 3.62
N ASN A 22 14.75 -0.86 4.64
CA ASN A 22 15.61 -1.85 5.30
C ASN A 22 14.84 -3.17 5.49
N HIS A 23 15.56 -4.26 5.69
CA HIS A 23 15.04 -5.59 5.99
C HIS A 23 16.10 -6.40 6.75
N SER A 24 15.67 -7.49 7.38
CA SER A 24 16.58 -8.39 8.13
C SER A 24 17.20 -9.46 7.21
N SER A 25 16.39 -10.08 6.36
CA SER A 25 16.86 -11.08 5.39
C SER A 25 15.94 -11.14 4.18
N ILE A 26 16.48 -11.68 3.07
CA ILE A 26 15.75 -12.00 1.85
C ILE A 26 16.08 -13.43 1.50
N GLU A 27 15.05 -14.23 1.18
CA GLU A 27 15.18 -15.59 0.70
C GLU A 27 14.35 -15.78 -0.56
N THR A 28 14.89 -16.50 -1.55
CA THR A 28 14.17 -16.84 -2.78
C THR A 28 13.97 -18.35 -2.84
N THR A 29 12.71 -18.79 -3.03
CA THR A 29 12.30 -20.19 -3.05
C THR A 29 11.30 -20.48 -4.17
N GLY A 30 10.89 -21.75 -4.32
CA GLY A 30 9.72 -22.16 -5.10
C GLY A 30 9.95 -22.45 -6.58
N PHE A 31 11.15 -22.23 -7.10
CA PHE A 31 11.47 -22.56 -8.49
C PHE A 31 11.29 -24.07 -8.79
N PRO A 32 10.81 -24.51 -9.99
CA PRO A 32 10.57 -23.70 -11.21
C PRO A 32 9.13 -23.18 -11.40
N PHE A 33 8.17 -23.58 -10.58
CA PHE A 33 6.75 -23.28 -10.80
C PHE A 33 6.27 -21.98 -10.18
N LEU A 34 6.97 -21.53 -9.15
CA LEU A 34 6.71 -20.29 -8.45
C LEU A 34 8.06 -19.69 -8.06
N VAL A 35 8.20 -18.39 -8.15
CA VAL A 35 9.30 -17.68 -7.51
C VAL A 35 8.70 -16.90 -6.35
N ARG A 36 9.07 -17.29 -5.15
CA ARG A 36 8.72 -16.56 -3.91
C ARG A 36 9.93 -15.84 -3.39
N ILE A 37 9.80 -14.55 -3.18
CA ILE A 37 10.75 -13.73 -2.45
C ILE A 37 10.15 -13.50 -1.06
N GLU A 38 10.79 -14.02 -0.04
CA GLU A 38 10.44 -13.80 1.37
C GLU A 38 11.36 -12.73 1.95
N ILE A 39 10.78 -11.70 2.55
CA ILE A 39 11.49 -10.59 3.17
C ILE A 39 11.08 -10.55 4.65
N LEU A 40 12.05 -10.64 5.55
CA LEU A 40 11.83 -10.58 7.00
C LEU A 40 12.01 -9.17 7.53
N ALA A 41 11.07 -8.74 8.36
CA ALA A 41 11.05 -7.45 9.03
C ALA A 41 11.33 -6.26 8.07
N PRO A 42 10.66 -6.20 6.89
CA PRO A 42 10.82 -5.05 6.01
C PRO A 42 10.29 -3.80 6.69
N ASN A 43 10.99 -2.69 6.49
CA ASN A 43 10.51 -1.39 6.92
C ASN A 43 10.88 -0.33 5.89
N ALA A 44 10.02 0.66 5.77
CA ALA A 44 10.19 1.81 4.89
C ALA A 44 9.89 3.09 5.67
N LEU A 45 10.70 4.11 5.48
CA LEU A 45 10.55 5.43 6.08
C LEU A 45 10.76 6.49 5.00
N ASN A 46 9.79 7.39 4.89
CA ASN A 46 9.96 8.64 4.13
C ASN A 46 9.99 9.80 5.12
N SER A 47 11.15 10.37 5.34
CA SER A 47 11.34 11.45 6.33
C SER A 47 10.73 12.78 5.88
N ALA A 48 10.57 13.00 4.58
CA ALA A 48 9.97 14.22 4.03
C ALA A 48 8.46 14.27 4.27
N THR A 49 7.77 13.14 4.11
CA THR A 49 6.32 13.04 4.33
C THR A 49 5.94 12.61 5.74
N GLY A 50 6.90 12.10 6.54
CA GLY A 50 6.65 11.54 7.86
C GLY A 50 5.93 10.19 7.83
N LEU A 51 5.91 9.52 6.67
CA LEU A 51 5.32 8.20 6.49
C LEU A 51 6.32 7.12 6.84
N SER A 52 5.94 6.17 7.67
CA SER A 52 6.70 4.95 7.91
C SER A 52 5.80 3.72 7.84
N TRP A 53 6.35 2.62 7.37
CA TRP A 53 5.71 1.32 7.34
C TRP A 53 6.66 0.26 7.84
N TRP A 54 6.12 -0.71 8.57
CA TRP A 54 6.81 -1.89 9.06
C TRP A 54 5.92 -3.12 8.93
N SER A 55 6.53 -4.25 8.61
CA SER A 55 5.88 -5.55 8.54
C SER A 55 6.74 -6.61 9.23
N GLU A 56 6.09 -7.60 9.80
CA GLU A 56 6.78 -8.77 10.34
C GLU A 56 7.41 -9.61 9.23
N LYS A 57 6.66 -9.84 8.15
CA LYS A 57 7.09 -10.65 7.00
C LYS A 57 6.33 -10.22 5.74
N LEU A 58 7.04 -10.17 4.62
CA LEU A 58 6.49 -9.92 3.31
C LEU A 58 6.87 -11.03 2.35
N HIS A 59 5.89 -11.58 1.63
CA HIS A 59 6.06 -12.46 0.50
C HIS A 59 5.71 -11.74 -0.80
N LEU A 60 6.54 -11.91 -1.79
CA LEU A 60 6.27 -11.55 -3.18
C LEU A 60 6.34 -12.82 -4.01
N ASP A 61 5.21 -13.20 -4.59
CA ASP A 61 5.09 -14.38 -5.44
C ASP A 61 4.90 -13.96 -6.89
N LEU A 62 5.67 -14.56 -7.78
CA LEU A 62 5.49 -14.43 -9.21
C LEU A 62 5.57 -15.79 -9.89
N GLN A 63 4.86 -15.94 -11.00
CA GLN A 63 4.92 -17.12 -11.83
C GLN A 63 5.92 -16.88 -12.97
N PRO A 64 6.87 -17.80 -13.25
CA PRO A 64 7.88 -17.59 -14.28
C PRO A 64 7.34 -17.36 -15.70
N TRP A 65 6.08 -17.76 -15.95
CA TRP A 65 5.37 -17.56 -17.23
C TRP A 65 4.43 -16.35 -17.23
N ASP A 66 4.27 -15.66 -16.09
CA ASP A 66 3.48 -14.43 -15.95
C ASP A 66 4.27 -13.40 -15.12
N LEU A 67 5.24 -12.76 -15.77
CA LEU A 67 6.12 -11.78 -15.14
C LEU A 67 5.45 -10.40 -14.93
N LYS A 68 4.17 -10.27 -15.33
CA LYS A 68 3.42 -9.02 -15.17
C LYS A 68 2.56 -9.01 -13.91
N ARG A 69 2.33 -10.15 -13.30
CA ARG A 69 1.45 -10.28 -12.13
C ARG A 69 2.23 -10.74 -10.91
N TYR A 70 2.21 -9.92 -9.89
CA TYR A 70 2.83 -10.19 -8.61
C TYR A 70 1.75 -10.34 -7.54
N ARG A 71 1.80 -11.43 -6.79
CA ARG A 71 1.00 -11.57 -5.57
C ARG A 71 1.85 -11.08 -4.40
N LEU A 72 1.26 -10.23 -3.59
CA LEU A 72 1.85 -9.68 -2.38
C LEU A 72 1.09 -10.22 -1.17
N GLU A 73 1.80 -10.67 -0.15
CA GLU A 73 1.22 -11.12 1.12
C GLU A 73 2.11 -10.65 2.26
N ALA A 74 1.60 -9.72 3.07
CA ALA A 74 2.26 -9.33 4.30
C ALA A 74 1.62 -10.04 5.48
N LEU A 75 2.40 -10.89 6.14
CA LEU A 75 1.98 -11.78 7.20
C LEU A 75 2.33 -11.22 8.58
N GLY A 76 1.48 -11.51 9.55
CA GLY A 76 1.65 -11.08 10.92
C GLY A 76 1.28 -9.60 11.13
N ALA A 77 1.88 -8.99 12.13
CA ALA A 77 1.62 -7.60 12.46
C ALA A 77 2.20 -6.64 11.42
N GLN A 78 1.38 -5.67 11.04
CA GLN A 78 1.76 -4.56 10.16
C GLN A 78 1.50 -3.26 10.88
N GLN A 79 2.38 -2.30 10.72
CA GLN A 79 2.17 -0.96 11.24
C GLN A 79 2.53 0.08 10.18
N MET A 80 1.61 0.99 9.95
CA MET A 80 1.86 2.20 9.18
C MET A 80 1.68 3.40 10.10
N ARG A 81 2.61 4.32 10.08
CA ARG A 81 2.55 5.55 10.86
C ARG A 81 2.73 6.74 9.94
N TYR A 82 1.87 7.71 10.13
CA TYR A 82 1.95 9.00 9.45
C TYR A 82 2.03 10.10 10.48
N ARG A 83 3.10 10.89 10.40
CA ARG A 83 3.27 12.07 11.23
C ARG A 83 3.36 13.29 10.33
N SER A 84 2.30 14.10 10.31
CA SER A 84 2.29 15.33 9.51
C SER A 84 3.36 16.31 9.99
N PRO A 85 4.25 16.79 9.12
CA PRO A 85 5.21 17.84 9.48
C PRO A 85 4.54 19.20 9.75
N ALA A 86 3.39 19.46 9.12
CA ALA A 86 2.67 20.73 9.15
C ALA A 86 1.50 20.76 10.15
N GLU A 87 0.91 19.60 10.42
CA GLU A 87 -0.25 19.46 11.33
C GLU A 87 0.14 18.60 12.53
N LYS A 88 -0.46 18.85 13.69
CA LYS A 88 -0.18 18.10 14.93
C LYS A 88 -0.82 16.70 14.95
N GLY A 89 -0.92 16.02 13.80
CA GLY A 89 -1.51 14.69 13.71
C GLY A 89 -0.44 13.59 13.66
N ASP A 90 -0.49 12.64 14.60
CA ASP A 90 0.31 11.41 14.61
C ASP A 90 -0.66 10.23 14.55
N PHE A 91 -0.77 9.64 13.36
CA PHE A 91 -1.72 8.56 13.09
C PHE A 91 -0.96 7.25 12.96
N THR A 92 -1.50 6.21 13.58
CA THR A 92 -0.98 4.85 13.46
C THR A 92 -2.09 3.92 12.98
N ALA A 93 -1.86 3.24 11.87
CA ALA A 93 -2.70 2.16 11.38
C ALA A 93 -2.01 0.81 11.63
N ASN A 94 -2.70 -0.09 12.29
CA ASN A 94 -2.25 -1.46 12.52
C ASN A 94 -3.18 -2.43 11.78
N THR A 95 -2.62 -3.48 11.20
CA THR A 95 -3.37 -4.57 10.56
C THR A 95 -2.70 -5.91 10.84
N THR A 96 -3.48 -6.99 10.80
CA THR A 96 -2.99 -8.36 11.03
C THR A 96 -2.57 -9.08 9.75
N GLY A 97 -2.74 -8.48 8.60
CA GLY A 97 -2.32 -9.02 7.32
C GLY A 97 -2.76 -8.16 6.16
N ILE A 98 -1.97 -8.17 5.11
CA ILE A 98 -2.26 -7.52 3.84
C ILE A 98 -2.08 -8.57 2.75
N GLU A 99 -3.07 -8.70 1.88
CA GLU A 99 -2.99 -9.51 0.66
C GLU A 99 -3.18 -8.58 -0.54
N GLY A 100 -2.49 -8.84 -1.63
CA GLY A 100 -2.65 -8.02 -2.80
C GLY A 100 -2.16 -8.64 -4.09
N VAL A 101 -2.51 -7.97 -5.18
CA VAL A 101 -2.04 -8.28 -6.53
C VAL A 101 -1.62 -6.97 -7.19
N ALA A 102 -0.41 -6.95 -7.68
CA ALA A 102 0.12 -5.88 -8.52
C ALA A 102 0.23 -6.36 -9.97
N VAL A 103 -0.13 -5.51 -10.91
CA VAL A 103 -0.01 -5.75 -12.35
C VAL A 103 0.89 -4.69 -12.97
N ILE A 104 1.90 -5.13 -13.69
CA ILE A 104 2.89 -4.30 -14.35
C ILE A 104 2.72 -4.45 -15.87
N SER A 105 2.79 -3.35 -16.61
CA SER A 105 2.75 -3.34 -18.07
C SER A 105 4.07 -3.84 -18.69
N ASP A 106 4.09 -3.95 -20.02
CA ASP A 106 5.31 -4.26 -20.78
C ASP A 106 6.38 -3.18 -20.64
N SER A 107 5.99 -1.95 -20.35
CA SER A 107 6.90 -0.84 -20.10
C SER A 107 7.50 -0.83 -18.68
N GLY A 108 7.09 -1.75 -17.80
CA GLY A 108 7.49 -1.78 -16.39
C GLY A 108 6.64 -0.87 -15.47
N THR A 109 5.58 -0.28 -16.01
CA THR A 109 4.71 0.62 -15.23
C THR A 109 3.70 -0.19 -14.41
N LEU A 110 3.52 0.15 -13.14
CA LEU A 110 2.43 -0.41 -12.30
C LEU A 110 1.09 0.14 -12.82
N THR A 111 0.25 -0.74 -13.38
CA THR A 111 -1.06 -0.38 -13.96
C THR A 111 -2.23 -0.70 -13.05
N ALA A 112 -2.09 -1.68 -12.16
CA ALA A 112 -3.09 -1.99 -11.16
C ALA A 112 -2.46 -2.50 -9.88
N LEU A 113 -3.04 -2.09 -8.75
CA LEU A 113 -2.74 -2.62 -7.43
C LEU A 113 -4.05 -2.81 -6.68
N SER A 114 -4.34 -4.06 -6.31
CA SER A 114 -5.49 -4.40 -5.47
C SER A 114 -4.98 -4.92 -4.13
N LEU A 115 -5.46 -4.35 -3.04
CA LEU A 115 -5.07 -4.72 -1.68
C LEU A 115 -6.29 -5.06 -0.83
N VAL A 116 -6.14 -6.04 0.05
CA VAL A 116 -7.06 -6.37 1.13
C VAL A 116 -6.30 -6.30 2.45
N LEU A 117 -6.69 -5.38 3.31
CA LEU A 117 -6.14 -5.24 4.66
C LEU A 117 -7.13 -5.86 5.65
N LYS A 118 -6.62 -6.64 6.61
CA LYS A 118 -7.43 -7.38 7.59
C LYS A 118 -7.30 -6.80 8.98
N ASN A 119 -8.43 -6.67 9.69
CA ASN A 119 -8.47 -6.19 11.08
C ASN A 119 -7.72 -4.87 11.29
N VAL A 120 -8.11 -3.86 10.53
CA VAL A 120 -7.46 -2.55 10.56
C VAL A 120 -7.94 -1.75 11.75
N ARG A 121 -6.99 -1.17 12.47
CA ARG A 121 -7.23 -0.21 13.55
C ARG A 121 -6.41 1.05 13.30
N ILE A 122 -7.09 2.18 13.25
CA ILE A 122 -6.46 3.50 13.13
C ILE A 122 -6.59 4.22 14.47
N THR A 123 -5.47 4.72 14.97
CA THR A 123 -5.37 5.49 16.22
C THR A 123 -4.69 6.81 15.95
N GLU A 124 -5.08 7.82 16.68
CA GLU A 124 -4.38 9.10 16.76
C GLU A 124 -3.79 9.26 18.17
N ALA A 125 -2.59 9.82 18.25
CA ALA A 125 -1.85 9.87 19.52
C ALA A 125 -2.61 10.57 20.64
N ASP A 126 -3.31 11.66 20.31
CA ASP A 126 -4.01 12.50 21.29
C ASP A 126 -5.47 12.07 21.54
N HIS A 127 -6.10 11.36 20.61
CA HIS A 127 -7.53 11.02 20.65
C HIS A 127 -7.81 9.51 20.74
N GLY A 128 -6.78 8.67 20.69
CA GLY A 128 -6.93 7.22 20.81
C GLY A 128 -7.50 6.56 19.52
N SER A 129 -8.37 5.57 19.69
CA SER A 129 -8.91 4.81 18.54
C SER A 129 -9.92 5.65 17.75
N LEU A 130 -9.61 5.92 16.49
CA LEU A 130 -10.49 6.64 15.58
C LEU A 130 -11.42 5.68 14.81
N LEU A 131 -10.85 4.55 14.35
CA LEU A 131 -11.55 3.63 13.48
C LEU A 131 -11.05 2.20 13.69
N LYS A 132 -11.98 1.25 13.68
CA LYS A 132 -11.69 -0.17 13.54
C LYS A 132 -12.53 -0.74 12.42
N THR A 133 -11.97 -1.61 11.60
CA THR A 133 -12.71 -2.28 10.53
C THR A 133 -12.15 -3.68 10.30
N ASN A 134 -13.03 -4.62 9.94
CA ASN A 134 -12.63 -6.00 9.68
C ASN A 134 -11.83 -6.11 8.39
N ARG A 135 -12.23 -5.37 7.35
CA ARG A 135 -11.54 -5.38 6.05
C ARG A 135 -11.58 -4.01 5.41
N ILE A 136 -10.45 -3.67 4.78
CA ILE A 136 -10.37 -2.58 3.80
C ILE A 136 -9.93 -3.18 2.47
N PHE A 137 -10.65 -2.84 1.42
CA PHE A 137 -10.29 -3.11 0.03
C PHE A 137 -9.80 -1.79 -0.56
N ALA A 138 -8.66 -1.82 -1.19
CA ALA A 138 -8.10 -0.66 -1.88
C ALA A 138 -7.67 -1.09 -3.29
N ASP A 139 -8.18 -0.42 -4.30
CA ASP A 139 -7.82 -0.62 -5.69
C ASP A 139 -7.25 0.67 -6.25
N ILE A 140 -6.11 0.56 -6.89
CA ILE A 140 -5.45 1.63 -7.62
C ILE A 140 -5.32 1.17 -9.07
N VAL A 141 -5.81 1.96 -10.00
CA VAL A 141 -5.75 1.66 -11.42
C VAL A 141 -5.24 2.89 -12.16
N ARG A 142 -4.27 2.69 -13.02
CA ARG A 142 -3.77 3.73 -13.93
C ARG A 142 -3.64 3.17 -15.34
N PRO A 143 -3.85 3.99 -16.39
CA PRO A 143 -3.65 3.56 -17.75
C PRO A 143 -2.16 3.25 -18.00
N ASP A 144 -1.92 2.35 -18.96
CA ASP A 144 -0.56 1.98 -19.39
C ASP A 144 0.17 3.15 -20.07
N TYR A 145 -0.61 4.03 -20.69
CA TYR A 145 -0.12 5.24 -21.35
C TYR A 145 -0.57 6.49 -20.58
N PRO A 146 0.31 7.50 -20.46
CA PRO A 146 -0.07 8.75 -19.81
C PRO A 146 -1.22 9.41 -20.59
N PRO A 147 -2.22 9.97 -19.88
CA PRO A 147 -3.31 10.68 -20.51
C PRO A 147 -2.80 11.91 -21.28
N ILE A 148 -3.42 12.18 -22.42
CA ILE A 148 -3.08 13.33 -23.27
C ILE A 148 -4.05 14.49 -23.00
N ALA A 149 -5.32 14.16 -22.75
CA ALA A 149 -6.36 15.15 -22.49
C ALA A 149 -6.68 15.30 -21.00
N HIS A 150 -7.04 16.51 -20.58
CA HIS A 150 -7.46 16.79 -19.20
C HIS A 150 -8.74 16.07 -18.76
N THR A 151 -9.45 15.42 -19.67
CA THR A 151 -10.66 14.63 -19.41
C THR A 151 -10.41 13.12 -19.33
N GLU A 152 -9.19 12.69 -19.60
CA GLU A 152 -8.81 11.28 -19.51
C GLU A 152 -8.37 10.93 -18.11
N SER A 153 -8.67 9.71 -17.66
CA SER A 153 -8.26 9.22 -16.36
C SER A 153 -6.76 8.97 -16.32
N ALA A 154 -6.08 9.56 -15.34
CA ALA A 154 -4.65 9.34 -15.07
C ALA A 154 -4.45 8.34 -13.94
N LEU A 155 -5.34 8.37 -12.94
CA LEU A 155 -5.28 7.50 -11.77
C LEU A 155 -6.68 7.38 -11.17
N GLU A 156 -7.09 6.16 -10.87
CA GLU A 156 -8.30 5.86 -10.13
C GLU A 156 -7.94 5.17 -8.81
N ILE A 157 -8.47 5.66 -7.70
CA ILE A 157 -8.33 5.04 -6.38
C ILE A 157 -9.73 4.75 -5.86
N SER A 158 -9.99 3.48 -5.56
CA SER A 158 -11.23 3.02 -4.92
C SER A 158 -10.91 2.41 -3.57
N VAL A 159 -11.67 2.79 -2.55
CA VAL A 159 -11.54 2.22 -1.20
C VAL A 159 -12.91 1.77 -0.71
N ALA A 160 -12.99 0.58 -0.16
CA ALA A 160 -14.16 0.08 0.54
C ALA A 160 -13.77 -0.49 1.90
N ALA A 161 -14.55 -0.21 2.93
CA ALA A 161 -14.38 -0.76 4.27
C ALA A 161 -15.66 -1.45 4.73
N GLU A 162 -15.52 -2.59 5.42
CA GLU A 162 -16.63 -3.42 5.90
C GLU A 162 -16.61 -3.51 7.41
N GLN A 163 -17.81 -3.41 8.02
CA GLN A 163 -18.02 -3.52 9.47
C GLN A 163 -17.08 -2.56 10.23
N THR A 164 -17.28 -1.27 9.98
CA THR A 164 -16.43 -0.20 10.51
C THR A 164 -17.04 0.38 11.78
N GLU A 165 -16.31 0.30 12.88
CA GLU A 165 -16.57 1.04 14.11
C GLU A 165 -15.84 2.38 14.06
N VAL A 166 -16.55 3.48 14.21
CA VAL A 166 -16.00 4.84 14.24
C VAL A 166 -16.15 5.39 15.65
N ALA A 167 -15.13 6.07 16.16
CA ALA A 167 -15.23 6.70 17.48
C ALA A 167 -16.43 7.65 17.55
N ALA A 168 -17.22 7.54 18.61
CA ALA A 168 -18.48 8.26 18.80
C ALA A 168 -18.35 9.79 18.69
N LEU A 169 -17.16 10.33 18.95
CA LEU A 169 -16.83 11.75 18.77
C LEU A 169 -16.88 12.23 17.31
N HIS A 170 -16.77 11.31 16.34
CA HIS A 170 -16.65 11.62 14.91
C HIS A 170 -17.90 11.26 14.10
N ALA A 171 -18.82 10.45 14.65
CA ALA A 171 -20.01 10.01 13.93
C ALA A 171 -21.29 9.95 14.81
N PRO A 172 -21.65 11.02 15.54
CA PRO A 172 -22.78 10.98 16.48
C PRO A 172 -24.14 10.75 15.80
N ILE A 173 -24.25 11.01 14.50
CA ILE A 173 -25.49 10.92 13.72
C ILE A 173 -25.66 9.54 13.06
N LEU A 174 -24.55 8.85 12.74
CA LEU A 174 -24.57 7.58 11.99
C LEU A 174 -24.53 6.33 12.89
N GLY A 175 -24.42 6.51 14.21
CA GLY A 175 -24.19 5.42 15.17
C GLY A 175 -22.72 4.97 15.20
N ASP A 176 -22.42 3.99 16.06
CA ASP A 176 -21.05 3.54 16.33
C ASP A 176 -20.53 2.55 15.28
N THR A 177 -21.40 2.00 14.44
CA THR A 177 -21.06 0.95 13.47
C THR A 177 -21.64 1.25 12.11
N ILE A 178 -20.78 1.23 11.09
CA ILE A 178 -21.14 1.42 9.69
C ILE A 178 -20.88 0.11 8.96
N THR A 179 -21.91 -0.46 8.33
CA THR A 179 -21.81 -1.77 7.65
C THR A 179 -20.87 -1.70 6.45
N SER A 180 -20.89 -0.62 5.68
CA SER A 180 -20.02 -0.44 4.51
C SER A 180 -19.78 1.03 4.25
N ILE A 181 -18.51 1.35 3.98
CA ILE A 181 -18.07 2.66 3.50
C ILE A 181 -17.43 2.42 2.13
N LYS A 182 -17.75 3.27 1.14
CA LYS A 182 -17.11 3.23 -0.17
C LYS A 182 -16.75 4.64 -0.60
N ALA A 183 -15.53 4.80 -1.09
CA ALA A 183 -15.03 6.03 -1.68
C ALA A 183 -14.32 5.72 -2.99
N LYS A 184 -14.48 6.61 -3.96
CA LYS A 184 -13.77 6.55 -5.24
C LYS A 184 -13.28 7.95 -5.57
N VAL A 185 -12.01 8.04 -5.95
CA VAL A 185 -11.37 9.28 -6.39
C VAL A 185 -10.75 9.01 -7.75
N GLU A 186 -10.97 9.90 -8.69
CA GLU A 186 -10.40 9.83 -10.02
C GLU A 186 -9.63 11.14 -10.29
N PHE A 187 -8.39 10.99 -10.68
CA PHE A 187 -7.53 12.09 -11.10
C PHE A 187 -7.52 12.13 -12.63
N LEU A 188 -7.84 13.28 -13.19
CA LEU A 188 -7.93 13.48 -14.64
C LEU A 188 -6.79 14.36 -15.15
N GLY A 189 -6.34 14.08 -16.36
CA GLY A 189 -5.42 14.93 -17.09
C GLY A 189 -3.98 14.46 -17.11
N PRO A 190 -3.15 15.10 -17.95
CA PRO A 190 -1.72 14.86 -17.92
C PRO A 190 -1.15 15.44 -16.63
N PHE A 191 -0.59 14.57 -15.80
CA PHE A 191 0.24 14.97 -14.69
C PHE A 191 1.70 14.84 -15.11
N ASP A 192 2.51 15.85 -14.89
CA ASP A 192 3.95 15.71 -14.94
C ASP A 192 4.36 14.73 -13.83
N GLY A 193 5.05 13.65 -14.21
CA GLY A 193 5.39 12.55 -13.29
C GLY A 193 6.12 12.97 -12.01
N ASP A 194 6.69 14.15 -12.01
CA ASP A 194 7.43 14.74 -10.87
C ASP A 194 6.54 15.35 -9.79
N THR A 195 5.19 15.33 -9.96
CA THR A 195 4.29 16.05 -9.06
C THR A 195 3.47 15.14 -8.12
N ILE A 196 3.46 13.82 -8.30
CA ILE A 196 2.55 12.91 -7.56
C ILE A 196 3.27 11.90 -6.64
N PHE A 197 4.56 11.66 -6.80
CA PHE A 197 5.30 10.71 -5.94
C PHE A 197 6.62 11.28 -5.48
#